data_ae1cadff4d727ec5fcdd47d9a515110e
#
_entry.id   ae1cadff4d727ec5fcdd47d9a515110e
#
_cell.length_a   1.000
_cell.length_b   1.000
_cell.length_c   1.000
_cell.angle_alpha   90.00
_cell.angle_beta   90.00
_cell.angle_gamma   90.00
#
_symmetry.space_group_name_H-M   'P 1'
#
loop_
_entity.id
_entity.type
_entity.pdbx_description
1 polymer ?
#
loop_
_entity_poly.entity_id
_entity_poly.type
_entity_poly.pdbx_seq_one_letter_code
_entity_poly.pdbx_strand_id
1 'polypeptide(L)'
;MNALDALGNPIRREILIELRRKPMPVGALAEQFSISRPAVSRHLRVLQDAGLVVPNERGAQNIYAIRVQGFRAVQEFIDSFWDVALSQLEQLARR
;
A
#
# COMPACT_ATOMS: atom_id res chain seq x y z
N MET A 1 -8.39 9.11 4.58
CA MET A 1 -7.44 8.18 5.23
C MET A 1 -6.08 8.33 4.56
N ASN A 2 -5.01 8.47 5.32
CA ASN A 2 -3.67 8.61 4.76
C ASN A 2 -3.04 7.24 4.48
N ALA A 3 -1.84 7.23 3.89
CA ALA A 3 -1.15 5.99 3.51
C ALA A 3 -0.89 5.07 4.71
N LEU A 4 -0.46 5.61 5.84
CA LEU A 4 -0.18 4.81 7.05
C LEU A 4 -1.45 4.15 7.58
N ASP A 5 -2.56 4.90 7.62
CA ASP A 5 -3.85 4.37 8.06
C ASP A 5 -4.34 3.26 7.13
N ALA A 6 -4.18 3.47 5.82
CA ALA A 6 -4.61 2.48 4.83
C ALA A 6 -3.85 1.16 4.98
N LEU A 7 -2.60 1.19 5.41
CA LEU A 7 -1.80 0.00 5.65
C LEU A 7 -2.16 -0.73 6.95
N GLY A 8 -3.04 -0.17 7.76
CA GLY A 8 -3.46 -0.75 9.03
C GLY A 8 -4.40 -1.95 8.91
N ASN A 9 -4.81 -2.34 7.71
CA ASN A 9 -5.74 -3.43 7.48
C ASN A 9 -5.02 -4.57 6.73
N PRO A 10 -5.10 -5.83 7.23
CA PRO A 10 -4.39 -6.95 6.59
C PRO A 10 -4.88 -7.25 5.17
N ILE A 11 -6.16 -7.09 4.88
CA ILE A 11 -6.68 -7.33 3.52
C ILE A 11 -6.11 -6.29 2.55
N ARG A 12 -6.04 -5.03 2.96
CA ARG A 12 -5.47 -4.00 2.10
C ARG A 12 -3.98 -4.25 1.84
N ARG A 13 -3.24 -4.73 2.84
CA ARG A 13 -1.84 -5.12 2.62
C ARG A 13 -1.72 -6.28 1.62
N GLU A 14 -2.60 -7.27 1.71
CA GLU A 14 -2.63 -8.39 0.75
C GLU A 14 -2.94 -7.92 -0.66
N ILE A 15 -3.86 -6.97 -0.81
CA ILE A 15 -4.18 -6.37 -2.11
C ILE A 15 -2.92 -5.72 -2.71
N LEU A 16 -2.18 -4.96 -1.92
CA LEU A 16 -0.94 -4.33 -2.36
C LEU A 16 0.10 -5.37 -2.79
N ILE A 17 0.21 -6.46 -2.05
CA ILE A 17 1.14 -7.56 -2.39
C ILE A 17 0.77 -8.16 -3.75
N GLU A 18 -0.52 -8.39 -4.02
CA GLU A 18 -0.97 -8.91 -5.31
C GLU A 18 -0.70 -7.91 -6.44
N LEU A 19 -1.02 -6.64 -6.24
CA LEU A 19 -0.79 -5.60 -7.25
C LEU A 19 0.70 -5.35 -7.49
N ARG A 20 1.54 -5.55 -6.48
CA ARG A 20 2.99 -5.46 -6.63
C ARG A 20 3.49 -6.48 -7.65
N ARG A 21 2.87 -7.65 -7.68
CA ARG A 21 3.20 -8.71 -8.63
C ARG A 21 2.87 -8.32 -10.06
N LYS A 22 1.67 -7.79 -10.29
CA LYS A 22 1.27 -7.20 -11.57
C LYS A 22 -0.01 -6.38 -11.42
N PRO A 23 -0.20 -5.34 -12.23
CA PRO A 23 -1.48 -4.62 -12.29
C PRO A 23 -2.61 -5.55 -12.73
N MET A 24 -3.82 -5.33 -12.21
CA MET A 24 -4.97 -6.14 -12.59
C MET A 24 -6.28 -5.41 -12.34
N PRO A 25 -7.37 -5.80 -13.06
CA PRO A 25 -8.69 -5.25 -12.80
C PRO A 25 -9.27 -5.83 -11.51
N VAL A 26 -10.30 -5.16 -10.97
CA VAL A 26 -10.91 -5.56 -9.70
C VAL A 26 -11.44 -6.99 -9.73
N GLY A 27 -12.00 -7.43 -10.87
CA GLY A 27 -12.51 -8.80 -11.01
C GLY A 27 -11.43 -9.85 -10.83
N ALA A 28 -10.29 -9.67 -11.49
CA ALA A 28 -9.14 -10.57 -11.36
C ALA A 28 -8.56 -10.54 -9.96
N LEU A 29 -8.46 -9.34 -9.37
CA LEU A 29 -7.97 -9.18 -8.00
C LEU A 29 -8.89 -9.89 -7.01
N ALA A 30 -10.21 -9.74 -7.16
CA ALA A 30 -11.19 -10.36 -6.26
C ALA A 30 -11.12 -11.89 -6.25
N GLU A 31 -10.71 -12.50 -7.37
CA GLU A 31 -10.55 -13.95 -7.46
C GLU A 31 -9.45 -14.48 -6.52
N GLN A 32 -8.54 -13.61 -6.08
CA GLN A 32 -7.43 -13.98 -5.18
C GLN A 32 -7.85 -13.97 -3.71
N PHE A 33 -9.07 -13.56 -3.41
CA PHE A 33 -9.53 -13.38 -2.02
C PHE A 33 -10.82 -14.14 -1.76
N SER A 34 -11.04 -14.49 -0.49
CA SER A 34 -12.27 -15.17 -0.05
C SER A 34 -13.38 -14.20 0.35
N ILE A 35 -13.18 -12.90 0.14
CA ILE A 35 -14.19 -11.88 0.38
C ILE A 35 -14.89 -11.50 -0.94
N SER A 36 -16.03 -10.82 -0.85
CA SER A 36 -16.81 -10.45 -2.03
C SER A 36 -16.10 -9.39 -2.88
N ARG A 37 -16.44 -9.35 -4.17
CA ARG A 37 -15.92 -8.32 -5.08
C ARG A 37 -16.25 -6.90 -4.61
N PRO A 38 -17.48 -6.60 -4.12
CA PRO A 38 -17.73 -5.28 -3.54
C PRO A 38 -16.84 -4.93 -2.36
N ALA A 39 -16.49 -5.92 -1.52
CA ALA A 39 -15.57 -5.71 -0.40
C ALA A 39 -14.16 -5.37 -0.91
N VAL A 40 -13.66 -6.08 -1.93
CA VAL A 40 -12.37 -5.77 -2.56
C VAL A 40 -12.41 -4.36 -3.15
N SER A 41 -13.50 -3.98 -3.83
CA SER A 41 -13.67 -2.64 -4.39
C SER A 41 -13.59 -1.56 -3.33
N ARG A 42 -14.18 -1.78 -2.17
CA ARG A 42 -14.12 -0.81 -1.06
C ARG A 42 -12.69 -0.64 -0.53
N HIS A 43 -11.96 -1.74 -0.39
CA HIS A 43 -10.56 -1.69 0.02
C HIS A 43 -9.68 -0.97 -1.01
N LEU A 44 -9.92 -1.22 -2.30
CA LEU A 44 -9.23 -0.52 -3.38
C LEU A 44 -9.51 0.97 -3.33
N ARG A 45 -10.75 1.37 -3.04
CA ARG A 45 -11.11 2.78 -2.93
C ARG A 45 -10.35 3.46 -1.81
N VAL A 46 -10.23 2.81 -0.65
CA VAL A 46 -9.43 3.33 0.47
C VAL A 46 -7.96 3.49 0.06
N LEU A 47 -7.40 2.49 -0.61
CA LEU A 47 -6.01 2.54 -1.08
C LEU A 47 -5.80 3.64 -2.12
N GLN A 48 -6.76 3.81 -3.02
CA GLN A 48 -6.72 4.86 -4.03
C GLN A 48 -6.80 6.26 -3.40
N ASP A 49 -7.73 6.45 -2.46
CA ASP A 49 -7.88 7.73 -1.77
C ASP A 49 -6.64 8.07 -0.93
N ALA A 50 -5.94 7.05 -0.45
CA ALA A 50 -4.68 7.22 0.29
C ALA A 50 -3.46 7.42 -0.63
N GLY A 51 -3.65 7.33 -1.95
CA GLY A 51 -2.58 7.55 -2.92
C GLY A 51 -1.64 6.38 -3.13
N LEU A 52 -2.02 5.17 -2.70
CA LEU A 52 -1.17 3.97 -2.79
C LEU A 52 -1.40 3.16 -4.05
N VAL A 53 -2.56 3.30 -4.68
CA VAL A 53 -2.89 2.66 -5.96
C VAL A 53 -3.53 3.67 -6.88
N VAL A 54 -3.49 3.38 -8.17
CA VAL A 54 -4.08 4.23 -9.21
C VAL A 54 -4.78 3.34 -10.23
N PRO A 55 -6.03 3.69 -10.65
CA PRO A 55 -6.69 3.01 -11.74
C PRO A 55 -6.23 3.59 -13.08
N ASN A 56 -5.93 2.71 -14.04
CA ASN A 56 -5.65 3.09 -15.43
C ASN A 56 -6.74 2.50 -16.31
N GLU A 57 -7.39 3.33 -17.09
CA GLU A 57 -8.44 2.89 -18.00
C GLU A 57 -7.86 2.08 -19.16
N ARG A 58 -8.43 0.90 -19.39
CA ARG A 58 -8.11 0.05 -20.54
C ARG A 58 -9.44 -0.46 -21.13
N GLY A 59 -9.91 0.22 -22.17
CA GLY A 59 -11.23 -0.03 -22.71
C GLY A 59 -12.31 0.28 -21.67
N ALA A 60 -13.16 -0.71 -21.37
CA ALA A 60 -14.22 -0.58 -20.38
C ALA A 60 -13.80 -0.93 -18.95
N GLN A 61 -12.52 -1.26 -18.73
CA GLN A 61 -12.01 -1.70 -17.45
C GLN A 61 -11.01 -0.69 -16.86
N ASN A 62 -10.94 -0.67 -15.53
CA ASN A 62 -9.86 -0.04 -14.80
C ASN A 62 -8.86 -1.11 -14.36
N ILE A 63 -7.61 -0.92 -14.73
CA ILE A 63 -6.49 -1.76 -14.31
C ILE A 63 -5.82 -1.04 -13.14
N TYR A 64 -5.87 -1.63 -11.96
CA TYR A 64 -5.27 -1.04 -10.76
C TYR A 64 -3.79 -1.39 -10.68
N ALA A 65 -2.99 -0.40 -10.34
CA ALA A 65 -1.54 -0.55 -10.20
C ALA A 65 -1.06 0.17 -8.94
N ILE A 66 0.09 -0.27 -8.43
CA ILE A 66 0.77 0.40 -7.33
C ILE A 66 1.20 1.81 -7.78
N ARG A 67 0.97 2.79 -6.92
CA ARG A 67 1.51 4.14 -7.10
C ARG A 67 2.70 4.30 -6.15
N VAL A 68 3.90 4.11 -6.69
CA VAL A 68 5.13 4.08 -5.88
C VAL A 68 5.32 5.36 -5.06
N GLN A 69 4.99 6.50 -5.64
CA GLN A 69 5.13 7.81 -4.98
C GLN A 69 4.30 7.91 -3.70
N GLY A 70 3.19 7.16 -3.62
CA GLY A 70 2.34 7.16 -2.44
C GLY A 70 2.99 6.52 -1.21
N PHE A 71 4.06 5.74 -1.41
CA PHE A 71 4.77 5.09 -0.31
C PHE A 71 5.87 5.95 0.29
N ARG A 72 6.13 7.14 -0.26
CA ARG A 72 7.19 8.02 0.24
C ARG A 72 6.99 8.39 1.70
N ALA A 73 5.78 8.78 2.08
CA ALA A 73 5.48 9.17 3.47
C ALA A 73 5.67 7.99 4.43
N VAL A 74 5.33 6.77 3.99
CA VAL A 74 5.54 5.55 4.76
C VAL A 74 7.03 5.31 4.97
N GLN A 75 7.82 5.43 3.91
CA GLN A 75 9.26 5.25 3.98
C GLN A 75 9.91 6.29 4.88
N GLU A 76 9.54 7.55 4.74
CA GLU A 76 10.06 8.64 5.57
C GLU A 76 9.75 8.41 7.05
N PHE A 77 8.56 7.94 7.35
CA PHE A 77 8.16 7.61 8.72
C PHE A 77 9.05 6.51 9.29
N ILE A 78 9.27 5.42 8.55
CA ILE A 78 10.12 4.31 8.98
C ILE A 78 11.58 4.76 9.11
N ASP A 79 12.08 5.52 8.15
CA ASP A 79 13.46 6.02 8.15
C ASP A 79 13.75 6.91 9.38
N SER A 80 12.75 7.66 9.84
CA SER A 80 12.91 8.50 11.02
C SER A 80 13.25 7.69 12.27
N PHE A 81 12.72 6.47 12.38
CA PHE A 81 13.04 5.57 13.50
C PHE A 81 14.46 5.04 13.41
N TRP A 82 14.89 4.68 12.19
CA TRP A 82 16.25 4.19 11.97
C TRP A 82 17.28 5.25 12.31
N ASP A 83 17.07 6.49 11.90
CA ASP A 83 17.97 7.60 12.19
C ASP A 83 18.17 7.79 13.70
N VAL A 84 17.08 7.77 14.47
CA VAL A 84 17.13 7.89 15.92
C VAL A 84 17.84 6.69 16.54
N ALA A 85 17.48 5.46 16.11
CA ALA A 85 18.07 4.24 16.66
C ALA A 85 19.59 4.20 16.42
N LEU A 86 20.04 4.54 15.22
CA LEU A 86 21.46 4.56 14.87
C LEU A 86 22.21 5.62 15.68
N SER A 87 21.61 6.78 15.89
CA SER A 87 22.19 7.86 16.71
C SER A 87 22.38 7.41 18.15
N GLN A 88 21.39 6.71 18.72
CA GLN A 88 21.47 6.17 20.08
C GLN A 88 22.57 5.12 20.21
N LEU A 89 22.71 4.23 19.24
CA LEU A 89 23.76 3.22 19.20
C LEU A 89 25.15 3.87 19.16
N GLU A 90 25.31 4.91 18.36
CA GLU A 90 26.56 5.67 18.27
C GLU A 90 26.94 6.27 19.62
N GLN A 91 25.98 6.87 20.32
CA GLN A 91 26.21 7.43 21.64
C GLN A 91 26.63 6.37 22.65
N LEU A 92 26.01 5.18 22.62
CA LEU A 92 26.40 4.08 23.49
C LEU A 92 27.82 3.61 23.22
N ALA A 93 28.23 3.57 21.94
CA ALA A 93 29.57 3.14 21.55
C ALA A 93 30.67 4.11 22.00
N ARG A 94 30.33 5.37 22.26
CA ARG A 94 31.28 6.41 22.70
C ARG A 94 31.49 6.48 24.19
N ARG A 95 30.77 5.73 24.99
CA ARG A 95 30.89 5.71 26.45
C ARG A 95 32.11 4.92 26.90
#